data_ae2cff841909605ee0e608ce02c6ceac
#
_entry.id   ae2cff841909605ee0e608ce02c6ceac
#
_cell.length_a   1.000
_cell.length_b   1.000
_cell.length_c   1.000
_cell.angle_alpha   90.00
_cell.angle_beta   90.00
_cell.angle_gamma   90.00
#
_symmetry.space_group_name_H-M   'P 1'
#
loop_
_entity.id
_entity.type
_entity.pdbx_description
1 polymer ?
#
loop_
_entity_poly.entity_id
_entity_poly.type
_entity_poly.pdbx_seq_one_letter_code
_entity_poly.pdbx_strand_id
1 'polypeptide(L)'
;MKLIIDSGSTKMEWILLDGETVRDRFTTAGFNPNYSDRQDLVETCHGASLPDKIQSIYYYGTGCGNEQICQTIKEVFQARFPHAEIHVTHDLMAACHAALGHESGIACILGTGSNSCVYDGENITGKAVSLGYLVGDEGSGMHVGREVVRAYFYGFMPEDLRLQFDAAYHLELKDFIVHLYHEGQASRYLATFARFAGEHQSHPFIHDLVKGCFKAFIEAFVLRFKDCKTMKVCFVGSIAYHFRDILKESLAKYSLTLGEVMPSPAEGLIRYYQNLPE
;
A
#
# COMPACT_ATOMS: atom_id res chain seq x y z
N MET A 1 -8.01 -9.23 -24.42
CA MET A 1 -6.94 -8.78 -23.48
C MET A 1 -7.57 -8.11 -22.27
N LYS A 2 -7.02 -8.37 -21.08
CA LYS A 2 -7.41 -7.75 -19.80
C LYS A 2 -6.34 -6.76 -19.39
N LEU A 3 -6.72 -5.58 -18.92
CA LEU A 3 -5.82 -4.60 -18.34
C LEU A 3 -6.06 -4.50 -16.83
N ILE A 4 -5.03 -4.75 -16.04
CA ILE A 4 -5.07 -4.64 -14.58
C ILE A 4 -4.25 -3.43 -14.19
N ILE A 5 -4.79 -2.59 -13.31
CA ILE A 5 -4.14 -1.35 -12.86
C ILE A 5 -4.19 -1.31 -11.35
N ASP A 6 -3.02 -1.28 -10.71
CA ASP A 6 -2.86 -1.01 -9.28
C ASP A 6 -2.38 0.43 -9.09
N SER A 7 -3.26 1.29 -8.62
CA SER A 7 -3.02 2.73 -8.46
C SER A 7 -2.84 3.12 -7.01
N GLY A 8 -1.59 3.19 -6.58
CA GLY A 8 -1.22 3.82 -5.32
C GLY A 8 -1.00 5.33 -5.45
N SER A 9 -0.88 6.04 -4.33
CA SER A 9 -0.61 7.48 -4.32
C SER A 9 0.74 7.86 -4.94
N THR A 10 1.72 6.93 -4.96
CA THR A 10 3.09 7.20 -5.43
C THR A 10 3.33 6.72 -6.85
N LYS A 11 2.86 5.54 -7.18
CA LYS A 11 3.02 4.90 -8.49
C LYS A 11 1.72 4.19 -8.87
N MET A 12 1.50 4.08 -10.17
CA MET A 12 0.46 3.27 -10.77
C MET A 12 1.15 2.19 -11.60
N GLU A 13 0.78 0.94 -11.37
CA GLU A 13 1.31 -0.21 -12.08
C GLU A 13 0.27 -0.74 -13.06
N TRP A 14 0.69 -0.94 -14.30
CA TRP A 14 -0.14 -1.37 -15.42
C TRP A 14 0.31 -2.74 -15.88
N ILE A 15 -0.62 -3.68 -15.99
CA ILE A 15 -0.36 -5.06 -16.37
C ILE A 15 -1.34 -5.44 -17.48
N LEU A 16 -0.82 -5.76 -18.66
CA LEU A 16 -1.61 -6.22 -19.80
C LEU A 16 -1.54 -7.74 -19.90
N LEU A 17 -2.67 -8.40 -19.74
CA LEU A 17 -2.81 -9.84 -19.90
C LEU A 17 -3.51 -10.19 -21.23
N ASP A 18 -2.99 -11.22 -21.90
CA ASP A 18 -3.60 -11.86 -23.06
C ASP A 18 -3.73 -13.37 -22.77
N GLY A 19 -4.92 -13.80 -22.39
CA GLY A 19 -5.11 -15.08 -21.72
C GLY A 19 -4.28 -15.15 -20.42
N GLU A 20 -3.46 -16.17 -20.29
CA GLU A 20 -2.54 -16.36 -19.15
C GLU A 20 -1.19 -15.62 -19.31
N THR A 21 -0.93 -14.99 -20.45
CA THR A 21 0.38 -14.38 -20.74
C THR A 21 0.40 -12.91 -20.39
N VAL A 22 1.39 -12.49 -19.59
CA VAL A 22 1.70 -11.07 -19.39
C VAL A 22 2.36 -10.54 -20.67
N ARG A 23 1.66 -9.68 -21.40
CA ARG A 23 2.15 -9.08 -22.65
C ARG A 23 3.00 -7.85 -22.41
N ASP A 24 2.59 -7.07 -21.42
CA ASP A 24 3.30 -5.83 -21.07
C ASP A 24 3.10 -5.50 -19.60
N ARG A 25 4.07 -4.79 -19.03
CA ARG A 25 4.04 -4.30 -17.65
C ARG A 25 4.90 -3.05 -17.54
N PHE A 26 4.31 -1.98 -17.07
CA PHE A 26 5.01 -0.71 -16.88
C PHE A 26 4.44 0.07 -15.69
N THR A 27 5.11 1.14 -15.33
CA THR A 27 4.70 2.01 -14.23
C THR A 27 4.60 3.46 -14.68
N THR A 28 3.67 4.18 -14.09
CA THR A 28 3.51 5.63 -14.25
C THR A 28 3.46 6.31 -12.89
N ALA A 29 3.34 7.64 -12.88
CA ALA A 29 3.01 8.37 -11.67
C ALA A 29 1.69 7.85 -11.08
N GLY A 30 1.62 7.78 -9.74
CA GLY A 30 0.42 7.35 -9.03
C GLY A 30 -0.70 8.38 -9.13
N PHE A 31 -1.92 7.90 -8.95
CA PHE A 31 -3.10 8.74 -8.90
C PHE A 31 -3.88 8.49 -7.62
N ASN A 32 -4.13 9.56 -6.87
CA ASN A 32 -5.00 9.52 -5.70
C ASN A 32 -6.02 10.66 -5.83
N PRO A 33 -7.31 10.36 -5.99
CA PRO A 33 -8.35 11.35 -6.23
C PRO A 33 -8.55 12.36 -5.09
N ASN A 34 -7.97 12.13 -3.92
CA ASN A 34 -7.98 13.09 -2.81
C ASN A 34 -6.94 14.21 -2.98
N TYR A 35 -5.95 14.05 -3.88
CA TYR A 35 -4.82 14.96 -4.03
C TYR A 35 -4.46 15.27 -5.49
N SER A 36 -4.97 14.49 -6.45
CA SER A 36 -4.69 14.61 -7.88
C SER A 36 -5.94 15.05 -8.63
N ASP A 37 -5.77 15.84 -9.65
CA ASP A 37 -6.87 16.25 -10.52
C ASP A 37 -7.24 15.14 -11.52
N ARG A 38 -8.52 15.13 -11.95
CA ARG A 38 -8.99 14.20 -12.99
C ARG A 38 -8.12 14.29 -14.26
N GLN A 39 -7.62 15.48 -14.59
CA GLN A 39 -6.79 15.71 -15.77
C GLN A 39 -5.49 14.92 -15.72
N ASP A 40 -4.87 14.74 -14.54
CA ASP A 40 -3.66 13.94 -14.36
C ASP A 40 -3.90 12.48 -14.76
N LEU A 41 -5.08 11.92 -14.40
CA LEU A 41 -5.44 10.56 -14.80
C LEU A 41 -5.71 10.47 -16.31
N VAL A 42 -6.35 11.47 -16.90
CA VAL A 42 -6.58 11.55 -18.35
C VAL A 42 -5.26 11.53 -19.10
N GLU A 43 -4.32 12.39 -18.73
CA GLU A 43 -2.99 12.49 -19.35
C GLU A 43 -2.20 11.18 -19.19
N THR A 44 -2.20 10.61 -18.00
CA THR A 44 -1.55 9.31 -17.74
C THR A 44 -2.18 8.19 -18.58
N CYS A 45 -3.50 8.13 -18.65
CA CYS A 45 -4.22 7.14 -19.44
C CYS A 45 -3.91 7.29 -20.94
N HIS A 46 -3.94 8.51 -21.49
CA HIS A 46 -3.64 8.77 -22.90
C HIS A 46 -2.16 8.62 -23.25
N GLY A 47 -1.25 8.92 -22.34
CA GLY A 47 0.19 8.76 -22.51
C GLY A 47 0.66 7.31 -22.47
N ALA A 48 -0.13 6.40 -21.87
CA ALA A 48 0.20 4.99 -21.81
C ALA A 48 0.14 4.34 -23.20
N SER A 49 1.19 3.59 -23.58
CA SER A 49 1.24 2.85 -24.85
C SER A 49 0.46 1.55 -24.72
N LEU A 50 -0.86 1.61 -24.90
CA LEU A 50 -1.77 0.49 -24.76
C LEU A 50 -2.46 0.15 -26.10
N PRO A 51 -2.71 -1.14 -26.40
CA PRO A 51 -3.44 -1.55 -27.60
C PRO A 51 -4.92 -1.17 -27.53
N ASP A 52 -5.53 -0.89 -28.68
CA ASP A 52 -6.95 -0.53 -28.77
C ASP A 52 -7.92 -1.69 -28.42
N LYS A 53 -7.43 -2.94 -28.48
CA LYS A 53 -8.25 -4.16 -28.28
C LYS A 53 -8.23 -4.64 -26.81
N ILE A 54 -8.55 -3.77 -25.86
CA ILE A 54 -8.78 -4.17 -24.47
C ILE A 54 -10.25 -4.50 -24.28
N GLN A 55 -10.55 -5.67 -23.72
CA GLN A 55 -11.91 -6.17 -23.49
C GLN A 55 -12.40 -5.82 -22.09
N SER A 56 -11.49 -5.87 -21.08
CA SER A 56 -11.82 -5.55 -19.70
C SER A 56 -10.69 -4.80 -19.01
N ILE A 57 -11.06 -3.88 -18.14
CA ILE A 57 -10.14 -3.06 -17.33
C ILE A 57 -10.51 -3.23 -15.86
N TYR A 58 -9.55 -3.65 -15.06
CA TYR A 58 -9.68 -3.82 -13.62
C TYR A 58 -8.79 -2.79 -12.92
N TYR A 59 -9.40 -1.71 -12.44
CA TYR A 59 -8.71 -0.63 -11.76
C TYR A 59 -8.88 -0.75 -10.24
N TYR A 60 -7.77 -0.85 -9.55
CA TYR A 60 -7.68 -0.85 -8.09
C TYR A 60 -7.00 0.44 -7.65
N GLY A 61 -7.72 1.31 -6.95
CA GLY A 61 -7.19 2.62 -6.61
C GLY A 61 -7.29 2.97 -5.14
N THR A 62 -6.18 3.52 -4.61
CA THR A 62 -6.25 4.22 -3.33
C THR A 62 -7.21 5.41 -3.46
N GLY A 63 -7.96 5.73 -2.39
CA GLY A 63 -8.96 6.80 -2.43
C GLY A 63 -10.28 6.44 -3.14
N CYS A 64 -10.41 5.28 -3.79
CA CYS A 64 -11.65 4.81 -4.42
C CYS A 64 -12.67 4.31 -3.40
N GLY A 65 -12.88 5.08 -2.33
CA GLY A 65 -13.78 4.73 -1.23
C GLY A 65 -15.24 5.12 -1.44
N ASN A 66 -15.55 5.88 -2.49
CA ASN A 66 -16.92 6.27 -2.81
C ASN A 66 -17.25 6.05 -4.29
N GLU A 67 -18.55 5.88 -4.55
CA GLU A 67 -19.09 5.55 -5.87
C GLU A 67 -18.84 6.67 -6.90
N GLN A 68 -18.89 7.93 -6.49
CA GLN A 68 -18.67 9.06 -7.40
C GLN A 68 -17.24 9.11 -7.93
N ILE A 69 -16.26 8.82 -7.08
CA ILE A 69 -14.84 8.72 -7.49
C ILE A 69 -14.67 7.55 -8.46
N CYS A 70 -15.24 6.39 -8.13
CA CYS A 70 -15.19 5.22 -9.01
C CYS A 70 -15.81 5.51 -10.38
N GLN A 71 -16.94 6.22 -10.39
CA GLN A 71 -17.61 6.63 -11.64
C GLN A 71 -16.74 7.58 -12.47
N THR A 72 -16.10 8.57 -11.84
CA THR A 72 -15.19 9.51 -12.53
C THR A 72 -14.01 8.76 -13.19
N ILE A 73 -13.41 7.81 -12.50
CA ILE A 73 -12.32 6.98 -13.04
C ILE A 73 -12.82 6.12 -14.19
N LYS A 74 -14.00 5.50 -14.03
CA LYS A 74 -14.64 4.70 -15.08
C LYS A 74 -14.85 5.52 -16.35
N GLU A 75 -15.33 6.75 -16.25
CA GLU A 75 -15.54 7.66 -17.38
C GLU A 75 -14.26 7.99 -18.13
N VAL A 76 -13.13 8.18 -17.43
CA VAL A 76 -11.84 8.44 -18.06
C VAL A 76 -11.41 7.25 -18.93
N PHE A 77 -11.51 6.04 -18.39
CA PHE A 77 -11.15 4.85 -19.15
C PHE A 77 -12.15 4.53 -20.26
N GLN A 78 -13.46 4.76 -20.03
CA GLN A 78 -14.50 4.55 -21.04
C GLN A 78 -14.35 5.48 -22.26
N ALA A 79 -13.86 6.70 -22.04
CA ALA A 79 -13.60 7.65 -23.14
C ALA A 79 -12.49 7.14 -24.08
N ARG A 80 -11.48 6.44 -23.56
CA ARG A 80 -10.39 5.86 -24.37
C ARG A 80 -10.72 4.46 -24.90
N PHE A 81 -11.43 3.66 -24.13
CA PHE A 81 -11.75 2.27 -24.43
C PHE A 81 -13.27 2.06 -24.40
N PRO A 82 -14.00 2.58 -25.42
CA PRO A 82 -15.47 2.65 -25.41
C PRO A 82 -16.15 1.28 -25.37
N HIS A 83 -15.44 0.22 -25.78
CA HIS A 83 -15.96 -1.15 -25.85
C HIS A 83 -15.46 -2.04 -24.70
N ALA A 84 -14.62 -1.53 -23.82
CA ALA A 84 -14.12 -2.30 -22.68
C ALA A 84 -15.12 -2.31 -21.52
N GLU A 85 -15.24 -3.45 -20.86
CA GLU A 85 -15.89 -3.54 -19.57
C GLU A 85 -14.95 -3.00 -18.49
N ILE A 86 -15.40 -2.04 -17.68
CA ILE A 86 -14.53 -1.32 -16.73
C ILE A 86 -15.02 -1.54 -15.31
N HIS A 87 -14.15 -2.16 -14.51
CA HIS A 87 -14.34 -2.42 -13.09
C HIS A 87 -13.39 -1.52 -12.30
N VAL A 88 -13.95 -0.68 -11.44
CA VAL A 88 -13.19 0.21 -10.55
C VAL A 88 -13.50 -0.13 -9.11
N THR A 89 -12.46 -0.38 -8.33
CA THR A 89 -12.58 -0.68 -6.91
C THR A 89 -11.39 -0.11 -6.12
N HIS A 90 -11.38 -0.29 -4.82
CA HIS A 90 -10.34 0.24 -3.94
C HIS A 90 -9.17 -0.74 -3.75
N ASP A 91 -8.04 -0.20 -3.31
CA ASP A 91 -6.76 -0.89 -3.08
C ASP A 91 -6.83 -2.09 -2.11
N LEU A 92 -7.72 -2.06 -1.11
CA LEU A 92 -7.94 -3.22 -0.23
C LEU A 92 -8.44 -4.45 -1.00
N MET A 93 -9.27 -4.26 -2.05
CA MET A 93 -9.71 -5.37 -2.88
C MET A 93 -8.53 -5.95 -3.69
N ALA A 94 -7.59 -5.09 -4.15
CA ALA A 94 -6.35 -5.58 -4.74
C ALA A 94 -5.55 -6.47 -3.76
N ALA A 95 -5.45 -6.05 -2.51
CA ALA A 95 -4.78 -6.84 -1.47
C ALA A 95 -5.49 -8.18 -1.21
N CYS A 96 -6.83 -8.20 -1.20
CA CYS A 96 -7.62 -9.43 -1.07
C CYS A 96 -7.37 -10.39 -2.22
N HIS A 97 -7.58 -9.94 -3.45
CA HIS A 97 -7.39 -10.76 -4.65
C HIS A 97 -5.95 -11.26 -4.78
N ALA A 98 -4.96 -10.39 -4.47
CA ALA A 98 -3.56 -10.75 -4.60
C ALA A 98 -3.10 -11.78 -3.56
N ALA A 99 -3.44 -11.58 -2.28
CA ALA A 99 -2.87 -12.35 -1.18
C ALA A 99 -3.77 -13.46 -0.66
N LEU A 100 -5.07 -13.42 -0.96
CA LEU A 100 -6.05 -14.42 -0.53
C LEU A 100 -6.71 -15.15 -1.71
N GLY A 101 -6.76 -14.54 -2.90
CA GLY A 101 -7.46 -15.13 -4.05
C GLY A 101 -8.94 -15.29 -3.74
N HIS A 102 -9.39 -16.53 -3.61
CA HIS A 102 -10.76 -16.91 -3.21
C HIS A 102 -10.84 -17.48 -1.79
N GLU A 103 -9.75 -17.43 -1.01
CA GLU A 103 -9.75 -17.85 0.39
C GLU A 103 -10.22 -16.72 1.31
N SER A 104 -10.91 -17.07 2.39
CA SER A 104 -11.26 -16.11 3.44
C SER A 104 -10.05 -15.77 4.32
N GLY A 105 -10.00 -14.53 4.81
CA GLY A 105 -8.92 -14.09 5.68
C GLY A 105 -8.95 -12.60 5.97
N ILE A 106 -7.86 -12.11 6.56
CA ILE A 106 -7.64 -10.69 6.79
C ILE A 106 -6.57 -10.22 5.79
N ALA A 107 -6.90 -9.24 4.97
CA ALA A 107 -5.96 -8.57 4.08
C ALA A 107 -5.57 -7.22 4.66
N CYS A 108 -4.25 -6.97 4.71
CA CYS A 108 -3.65 -5.75 5.25
C CYS A 108 -2.77 -5.08 4.19
N ILE A 109 -2.82 -3.76 4.13
CA ILE A 109 -1.89 -2.94 3.36
C ILE A 109 -0.92 -2.27 4.34
N LEU A 110 0.39 -2.44 4.12
CA LEU A 110 1.45 -1.72 4.81
C LEU A 110 2.45 -1.16 3.77
N GLY A 111 2.12 0.01 3.26
CA GLY A 111 2.90 0.81 2.32
C GLY A 111 3.25 2.16 2.92
N THR A 112 3.10 3.27 2.15
CA THR A 112 3.21 4.64 2.66
C THR A 112 2.21 4.90 3.78
N GLY A 113 0.94 4.48 3.60
CA GLY A 113 -0.10 4.41 4.62
C GLY A 113 -0.41 2.97 5.00
N SER A 114 -1.47 2.76 5.81
CA SER A 114 -1.91 1.45 6.23
C SER A 114 -3.43 1.29 6.20
N ASN A 115 -3.89 0.07 5.97
CA ASN A 115 -5.31 -0.28 6.02
C ASN A 115 -5.48 -1.79 6.23
N SER A 116 -6.70 -2.24 6.57
CA SER A 116 -7.03 -3.67 6.68
C SER A 116 -8.51 -3.95 6.49
N CYS A 117 -8.83 -5.18 6.11
CA CYS A 117 -10.19 -5.67 5.98
C CYS A 117 -10.30 -7.18 6.24
N VAL A 118 -11.51 -7.63 6.52
CA VAL A 118 -11.90 -9.04 6.48
C VAL A 118 -12.51 -9.33 5.14
N TYR A 119 -12.08 -10.41 4.54
CA TYR A 119 -12.50 -10.90 3.23
C TYR A 119 -13.05 -12.32 3.36
N ASP A 120 -14.18 -12.63 2.73
CA ASP A 120 -14.84 -13.94 2.81
C ASP A 120 -14.49 -14.90 1.66
N GLY A 121 -13.65 -14.43 0.72
CA GLY A 121 -13.28 -15.14 -0.51
C GLY A 121 -13.91 -14.51 -1.77
N GLU A 122 -14.84 -13.59 -1.60
CA GLU A 122 -15.52 -12.88 -2.68
C GLU A 122 -15.70 -11.38 -2.36
N ASN A 123 -16.11 -11.06 -1.13
CA ASN A 123 -16.45 -9.71 -0.70
C ASN A 123 -15.70 -9.29 0.56
N ILE A 124 -15.50 -7.99 0.72
CA ILE A 124 -15.03 -7.42 1.97
C ILE A 124 -16.23 -7.30 2.93
N THR A 125 -16.20 -8.07 4.01
CA THR A 125 -17.27 -8.14 5.01
C THR A 125 -17.05 -7.22 6.22
N GLY A 126 -15.82 -6.71 6.38
CA GLY A 126 -15.46 -5.74 7.42
C GLY A 126 -14.24 -4.96 7.06
N LYS A 127 -14.21 -3.66 7.42
CA LYS A 127 -13.06 -2.77 7.20
C LYS A 127 -12.65 -2.11 8.50
N ALA A 128 -11.34 -1.94 8.71
CA ALA A 128 -10.85 -1.04 9.74
C ALA A 128 -11.13 0.43 9.34
N VAL A 129 -11.29 1.29 10.35
CA VAL A 129 -11.44 2.71 10.11
C VAL A 129 -10.07 3.30 9.81
N SER A 130 -9.88 3.81 8.60
CA SER A 130 -8.67 4.55 8.23
C SER A 130 -8.88 6.04 8.49
N LEU A 131 -8.04 6.61 9.33
CA LEU A 131 -8.08 8.03 9.69
C LEU A 131 -7.07 8.87 8.91
N GLY A 132 -6.29 8.23 8.03
CA GLY A 132 -5.22 8.86 7.27
C GLY A 132 -4.00 9.23 8.14
N TYR A 133 -2.99 9.80 7.48
CA TYR A 133 -1.65 9.93 8.06
C TYR A 133 -1.53 10.86 9.27
N LEU A 134 -2.43 11.84 9.44
CA LEU A 134 -2.34 12.79 10.55
C LEU A 134 -2.64 12.14 11.91
N VAL A 135 -3.60 11.23 11.96
CA VAL A 135 -4.12 10.65 13.21
C VAL A 135 -4.24 9.13 13.18
N GLY A 136 -3.76 8.49 12.11
CA GLY A 136 -3.81 7.06 11.87
C GLY A 136 -2.59 6.56 11.11
N ASP A 137 -2.81 5.59 10.21
CA ASP A 137 -1.79 4.93 9.40
C ASP A 137 -0.70 4.23 10.24
N GLU A 138 -1.08 3.67 11.39
CA GLU A 138 -0.19 2.90 12.26
C GLU A 138 0.51 1.77 11.48
N GLY A 139 1.77 1.52 11.78
CA GLY A 139 2.57 0.46 11.17
C GLY A 139 3.03 0.75 9.74
N SER A 140 2.57 1.83 9.11
CA SER A 140 2.96 2.25 7.76
C SER A 140 4.39 2.79 7.70
N GLY A 141 4.87 3.01 6.47
CA GLY A 141 6.17 3.67 6.23
C GLY A 141 6.23 5.08 6.78
N MET A 142 5.12 5.82 6.68
CA MET A 142 5.00 7.13 7.32
C MET A 142 5.16 7.03 8.84
N HIS A 143 4.50 6.08 9.49
CA HIS A 143 4.62 5.89 10.93
C HIS A 143 6.04 5.50 11.35
N VAL A 144 6.65 4.51 10.68
CA VAL A 144 8.04 4.10 10.94
C VAL A 144 9.00 5.26 10.74
N GLY A 145 8.90 5.97 9.61
CA GLY A 145 9.76 7.10 9.30
C GLY A 145 9.59 8.25 10.28
N ARG A 146 8.36 8.54 10.70
CA ARG A 146 8.08 9.53 11.76
C ARG A 146 8.79 9.18 13.07
N GLU A 147 8.72 7.93 13.50
CA GLU A 147 9.37 7.50 14.75
C GLU A 147 10.92 7.53 14.64
N VAL A 148 11.48 7.22 13.45
CA VAL A 148 12.93 7.39 13.18
C VAL A 148 13.34 8.87 13.34
N VAL A 149 12.64 9.78 12.67
CA VAL A 149 12.93 11.23 12.72
C VAL A 149 12.74 11.79 14.13
N ARG A 150 11.71 11.36 14.85
CA ARG A 150 11.50 11.74 16.26
C ARG A 150 12.65 11.28 17.14
N ALA A 151 13.10 10.02 16.97
CA ALA A 151 14.23 9.49 17.71
C ALA A 151 15.52 10.30 17.45
N TYR A 152 15.73 10.73 16.21
CA TYR A 152 16.86 11.55 15.81
C TYR A 152 16.82 12.94 16.46
N PHE A 153 15.78 13.74 16.22
CA PHE A 153 15.70 15.11 16.71
C PHE A 153 15.53 15.23 18.23
N TYR A 154 14.90 14.26 18.87
CA TYR A 154 14.75 14.24 20.33
C TYR A 154 15.96 13.65 21.07
N GLY A 155 16.98 13.17 20.35
CA GLY A 155 18.20 12.63 20.95
C GLY A 155 18.02 11.24 21.57
N PHE A 156 16.98 10.47 21.16
CA PHE A 156 16.77 9.10 21.63
C PHE A 156 17.52 8.06 20.79
N MET A 157 17.96 8.45 19.59
CA MET A 157 18.71 7.56 18.71
C MET A 157 20.10 7.30 19.26
N PRO A 158 20.56 6.03 19.37
CA PRO A 158 21.92 5.68 19.75
C PRO A 158 22.96 6.39 18.88
N GLU A 159 24.11 6.72 19.46
CA GLU A 159 25.11 7.56 18.79
C GLU A 159 25.64 6.95 17.47
N ASP A 160 25.86 5.65 17.46
CA ASP A 160 26.30 4.92 16.27
C ASP A 160 25.31 4.98 15.11
N LEU A 161 24.00 4.90 15.40
CA LEU A 161 22.93 5.12 14.41
C LEU A 161 22.78 6.58 14.03
N ARG A 162 22.92 7.49 15.01
CA ARG A 162 22.82 8.92 14.76
C ARG A 162 23.88 9.41 13.78
N LEU A 163 25.13 8.94 13.93
CA LEU A 163 26.20 9.27 12.99
C LEU A 163 25.91 8.76 11.57
N GLN A 164 25.33 7.56 11.45
CA GLN A 164 24.92 7.01 10.15
C GLN A 164 23.73 7.76 9.55
N PHE A 165 22.78 8.18 10.38
CA PHE A 165 21.64 8.99 9.92
C PHE A 165 22.11 10.37 9.44
N ASP A 166 23.00 11.05 10.20
CA ASP A 166 23.61 12.32 9.80
C ASP A 166 24.32 12.21 8.44
N ALA A 167 25.11 11.14 8.25
CA ALA A 167 25.83 10.89 7.01
C ALA A 167 24.91 10.63 5.81
N ALA A 168 23.75 9.99 6.04
CA ALA A 168 22.82 9.63 5.00
C ALA A 168 21.89 10.79 4.58
N TYR A 169 21.45 11.61 5.52
CA TYR A 169 20.38 12.59 5.29
C TYR A 169 20.80 14.06 5.45
N HIS A 170 21.85 14.38 6.22
CA HIS A 170 22.26 15.76 6.53
C HIS A 170 21.06 16.66 6.90
N LEU A 171 20.18 16.15 7.77
CA LEU A 171 18.84 16.70 7.99
C LEU A 171 18.87 17.85 8.99
N GLU A 172 18.71 19.07 8.50
CA GLU A 172 18.55 20.26 9.32
C GLU A 172 17.07 20.41 9.76
N LEU A 173 16.84 20.76 11.04
CA LEU A 173 15.48 20.91 11.56
C LEU A 173 14.65 21.91 10.75
N LYS A 174 15.27 23.03 10.35
CA LYS A 174 14.61 24.09 9.57
C LYS A 174 14.08 23.55 8.24
N ASP A 175 14.91 22.80 7.51
CA ASP A 175 14.55 22.27 6.20
C ASP A 175 13.53 21.14 6.34
N PHE A 176 13.66 20.29 7.36
CA PHE A 176 12.68 19.28 7.70
C PHE A 176 11.28 19.89 7.91
N ILE A 177 11.18 20.98 8.69
CA ILE A 177 9.90 21.65 8.96
C ILE A 177 9.28 22.22 7.66
N VAL A 178 10.12 22.82 6.80
CA VAL A 178 9.64 23.35 5.50
C VAL A 178 9.05 22.22 4.65
N HIS A 179 9.78 21.13 4.45
CA HIS A 179 9.29 19.97 3.67
C HIS A 179 8.02 19.36 4.27
N LEU A 180 7.96 19.26 5.60
CA LEU A 180 6.83 18.64 6.28
C LEU A 180 5.53 19.43 6.12
N TYR A 181 5.58 20.77 6.20
CA TYR A 181 4.38 21.60 6.32
C TYR A 181 4.04 22.41 5.05
N HIS A 182 5.00 22.63 4.15
CA HIS A 182 4.78 23.55 3.02
C HIS A 182 4.79 22.86 1.64
N GLU A 183 5.25 21.63 1.50
CA GLU A 183 5.33 20.94 0.20
C GLU A 183 4.16 19.99 -0.09
N GLY A 184 3.19 19.87 0.80
CA GLY A 184 1.93 19.14 0.56
C GLY A 184 2.03 17.62 0.48
N GLN A 185 3.20 17.03 0.76
CA GLN A 185 3.44 15.58 0.67
C GLN A 185 4.01 14.97 1.96
N ALA A 186 3.60 15.48 3.12
CA ALA A 186 4.13 15.10 4.43
C ALA A 186 4.19 13.58 4.67
N SER A 187 3.14 12.84 4.33
CA SER A 187 3.09 11.39 4.50
C SER A 187 4.18 10.68 3.69
N ARG A 188 4.36 11.08 2.46
CA ARG A 188 5.38 10.54 1.53
C ARG A 188 6.78 10.87 2.01
N TYR A 189 6.99 12.13 2.39
CA TYR A 189 8.27 12.59 2.90
C TYR A 189 8.69 11.82 4.16
N LEU A 190 7.79 11.68 5.13
CA LEU A 190 8.05 10.88 6.33
C LEU A 190 8.35 9.42 5.98
N ALA A 191 7.61 8.82 5.04
CA ALA A 191 7.83 7.44 4.64
C ALA A 191 9.22 7.18 4.04
N THR A 192 9.92 8.20 3.50
CA THR A 192 11.28 8.03 2.98
C THR A 192 12.27 7.62 4.06
N PHE A 193 12.07 8.05 5.31
CA PHE A 193 12.95 7.71 6.44
C PHE A 193 12.76 6.27 6.95
N ALA A 194 11.68 5.58 6.56
CA ALA A 194 11.52 4.16 6.86
C ALA A 194 12.61 3.29 6.19
N ARG A 195 13.23 3.79 5.11
CA ARG A 195 14.36 3.14 4.46
C ARG A 195 15.54 2.98 5.41
N PHE A 196 15.87 4.00 6.20
CA PHE A 196 16.92 3.91 7.22
C PHE A 196 16.64 2.79 8.23
N ALA A 197 15.39 2.67 8.68
CA ALA A 197 15.01 1.57 9.55
C ALA A 197 15.18 0.21 8.85
N GLY A 198 14.87 0.10 7.55
CA GLY A 198 15.07 -1.13 6.77
C GLY A 198 16.54 -1.53 6.65
N GLU A 199 17.42 -0.57 6.42
CA GLU A 199 18.86 -0.78 6.31
C GLU A 199 19.52 -1.15 7.66
N HIS A 200 18.90 -0.78 8.78
CA HIS A 200 19.41 -0.99 10.15
C HIS A 200 18.50 -1.88 11.02
N GLN A 201 17.64 -2.70 10.42
CA GLN A 201 16.63 -3.49 11.16
C GLN A 201 17.23 -4.54 12.11
N SER A 202 18.49 -4.91 11.94
CA SER A 202 19.22 -5.78 12.86
C SER A 202 19.71 -5.08 14.14
N HIS A 203 19.73 -3.75 14.15
CA HIS A 203 20.08 -3.00 15.35
C HIS A 203 18.93 -3.05 16.37
N PRO A 204 19.18 -3.41 17.66
CA PRO A 204 18.13 -3.59 18.67
C PRO A 204 17.18 -2.42 18.81
N PHE A 205 17.70 -1.19 18.76
CA PHE A 205 16.89 0.03 18.83
C PHE A 205 15.90 0.14 17.66
N ILE A 206 16.34 -0.10 16.43
CA ILE A 206 15.48 -0.04 15.24
C ILE A 206 14.47 -1.19 15.25
N HIS A 207 14.91 -2.38 15.62
CA HIS A 207 14.04 -3.54 15.77
C HIS A 207 12.87 -3.25 16.72
N ASP A 208 13.16 -2.70 17.91
CA ASP A 208 12.14 -2.37 18.91
C ASP A 208 11.24 -1.22 18.44
N LEU A 209 11.79 -0.20 17.77
CA LEU A 209 11.02 0.89 17.17
C LEU A 209 10.00 0.36 16.17
N VAL A 210 10.43 -0.45 15.20
CA VAL A 210 9.53 -1.03 14.18
C VAL A 210 8.50 -1.96 14.80
N LYS A 211 8.91 -2.75 15.80
CA LYS A 211 8.02 -3.62 16.57
C LYS A 211 6.94 -2.83 17.32
N GLY A 212 7.29 -1.64 17.83
CA GLY A 212 6.34 -0.68 18.41
C GLY A 212 5.31 -0.18 17.40
N CYS A 213 5.76 0.13 16.17
CA CYS A 213 4.86 0.53 15.09
C CYS A 213 3.91 -0.61 14.68
N PHE A 214 4.40 -1.84 14.56
CA PHE A 214 3.55 -2.99 14.23
C PHE A 214 2.60 -3.36 15.37
N LYS A 215 3.01 -3.19 16.63
CA LYS A 215 2.10 -3.33 17.77
C LYS A 215 0.90 -2.39 17.61
N ALA A 216 1.15 -1.11 17.35
CA ALA A 216 0.09 -0.13 17.16
C ALA A 216 -0.85 -0.51 16.01
N PHE A 217 -0.30 -0.98 14.87
CA PHE A 217 -1.09 -1.48 13.75
C PHE A 217 -1.98 -2.67 14.14
N ILE A 218 -1.39 -3.69 14.76
CA ILE A 218 -2.12 -4.91 15.13
C ILE A 218 -3.29 -4.57 16.08
N GLU A 219 -3.04 -3.70 17.06
CA GLU A 219 -4.05 -3.30 18.04
C GLU A 219 -5.17 -2.44 17.43
N ALA A 220 -4.85 -1.54 16.49
CA ALA A 220 -5.81 -0.66 15.86
C ALA A 220 -6.58 -1.33 14.71
N PHE A 221 -5.93 -2.17 13.90
CA PHE A 221 -6.44 -2.62 12.61
C PHE A 221 -6.77 -4.12 12.54
N VAL A 222 -6.12 -4.99 13.35
CA VAL A 222 -6.33 -6.45 13.24
C VAL A 222 -7.18 -6.98 14.40
N LEU A 223 -6.84 -6.63 15.63
CA LEU A 223 -7.55 -7.15 16.82
C LEU A 223 -9.00 -6.65 16.95
N ARG A 224 -9.41 -5.70 16.12
CA ARG A 224 -10.78 -5.20 16.08
C ARG A 224 -11.72 -6.12 15.31
N PHE A 225 -11.19 -7.00 14.49
CA PHE A 225 -12.01 -7.95 13.76
C PHE A 225 -12.38 -9.14 14.65
N LYS A 226 -13.66 -9.50 14.62
CA LYS A 226 -14.14 -10.71 15.26
C LYS A 226 -13.42 -11.92 14.65
N ASP A 227 -13.08 -12.88 15.50
CA ASP A 227 -12.44 -14.14 15.09
C ASP A 227 -11.09 -14.00 14.37
N CYS A 228 -10.40 -12.84 14.49
CA CYS A 228 -9.13 -12.59 13.84
C CYS A 228 -8.03 -13.65 14.12
N LYS A 229 -8.12 -14.34 15.28
CA LYS A 229 -7.17 -15.39 15.66
C LYS A 229 -7.34 -16.70 14.89
N THR A 230 -8.47 -16.90 14.25
CA THR A 230 -8.76 -18.10 13.45
C THR A 230 -8.49 -17.89 11.97
N MET A 231 -8.21 -16.65 11.56
CA MET A 231 -7.96 -16.26 10.18
C MET A 231 -6.47 -16.09 9.91
N LYS A 232 -6.05 -16.35 8.68
CA LYS A 232 -4.74 -15.92 8.17
C LYS A 232 -4.73 -14.39 8.01
N VAL A 233 -3.66 -13.73 8.44
CA VAL A 233 -3.44 -12.30 8.24
C VAL A 233 -2.40 -12.12 7.14
N CYS A 234 -2.84 -11.71 5.97
CA CYS A 234 -2.01 -11.51 4.79
C CYS A 234 -1.67 -10.03 4.62
N PHE A 235 -0.51 -9.77 4.04
CA PHE A 235 -0.01 -8.41 3.91
C PHE A 235 0.46 -8.09 2.50
N VAL A 236 0.12 -6.90 2.03
CA VAL A 236 0.61 -6.33 0.78
C VAL A 236 1.25 -4.98 1.09
N GLY A 237 2.45 -4.74 0.55
CA GLY A 237 3.17 -3.49 0.67
C GLY A 237 4.62 -3.64 1.11
N SER A 238 5.44 -2.67 0.71
CA SER A 238 6.89 -2.70 0.92
C SER A 238 7.30 -2.78 2.39
N ILE A 239 6.56 -2.13 3.28
CA ILE A 239 6.88 -2.14 4.72
C ILE A 239 6.67 -3.53 5.31
N ALA A 240 5.54 -4.17 5.05
CA ALA A 240 5.31 -5.54 5.49
C ALA A 240 6.37 -6.50 4.95
N TYR A 241 6.75 -6.33 3.68
CA TYR A 241 7.70 -7.20 3.00
C TYR A 241 9.13 -7.05 3.56
N HIS A 242 9.63 -5.82 3.69
CA HIS A 242 11.00 -5.57 4.17
C HIS A 242 11.18 -5.88 5.65
N PHE A 243 10.16 -5.69 6.47
CA PHE A 243 10.19 -5.99 7.91
C PHE A 243 9.44 -7.28 8.27
N ARG A 244 9.37 -8.23 7.34
CA ARG A 244 8.58 -9.46 7.48
C ARG A 244 8.89 -10.25 8.76
N ASP A 245 10.15 -10.31 9.16
CA ASP A 245 10.56 -11.09 10.34
C ASP A 245 10.08 -10.40 11.63
N ILE A 246 10.22 -9.09 11.74
CA ILE A 246 9.70 -8.28 12.86
C ILE A 246 8.17 -8.33 12.91
N LEU A 247 7.52 -8.29 11.73
CA LEU A 247 6.07 -8.43 11.62
C LEU A 247 5.59 -9.80 12.11
N LYS A 248 6.28 -10.88 11.73
CA LYS A 248 5.99 -12.25 12.18
C LYS A 248 6.10 -12.38 13.70
N GLU A 249 7.18 -11.84 14.29
CA GLU A 249 7.31 -11.80 15.74
C GLU A 249 6.21 -11.02 16.43
N SER A 250 5.82 -9.88 15.84
CA SER A 250 4.77 -9.02 16.39
C SER A 250 3.41 -9.71 16.39
N LEU A 251 3.05 -10.39 15.29
CA LEU A 251 1.80 -11.16 15.18
C LEU A 251 1.76 -12.35 16.15
N ALA A 252 2.89 -13.05 16.30
CA ALA A 252 2.99 -14.21 17.20
C ALA A 252 2.65 -13.86 18.67
N LYS A 253 2.96 -12.63 19.14
CA LYS A 253 2.62 -12.16 20.47
C LYS A 253 1.10 -12.10 20.73
N TYR A 254 0.30 -11.96 19.68
CA TYR A 254 -1.16 -11.90 19.76
C TYR A 254 -1.82 -13.21 19.34
N SER A 255 -1.03 -14.27 19.11
CA SER A 255 -1.52 -15.56 18.61
C SER A 255 -2.24 -15.43 17.25
N LEU A 256 -1.73 -14.53 16.39
CA LEU A 256 -2.20 -14.34 15.05
C LEU A 256 -1.34 -15.14 14.06
N THR A 257 -1.96 -15.69 13.02
CA THR A 257 -1.29 -16.50 12.00
C THR A 257 -0.91 -15.62 10.81
N LEU A 258 0.40 -15.45 10.57
CA LEU A 258 0.89 -14.77 9.37
C LEU A 258 0.61 -15.61 8.13
N GLY A 259 -0.08 -15.04 7.16
CA GLY A 259 -0.30 -15.57 5.83
C GLY A 259 0.76 -15.10 4.82
N GLU A 260 0.35 -14.87 3.58
CA GLU A 260 1.22 -14.37 2.52
C GLU A 260 1.64 -12.92 2.77
N VAL A 261 2.89 -12.59 2.43
CA VAL A 261 3.44 -11.23 2.50
C VAL A 261 4.06 -10.88 1.15
N MET A 262 3.54 -9.85 0.50
CA MET A 262 3.92 -9.43 -0.84
C MET A 262 4.38 -7.98 -0.86
N PRO A 263 5.42 -7.63 -1.67
CA PRO A 263 5.90 -6.25 -1.79
C PRO A 263 4.92 -5.32 -2.53
N SER A 264 4.12 -5.87 -3.43
CA SER A 264 3.04 -5.20 -4.17
C SER A 264 1.97 -6.23 -4.54
N PRO A 265 0.75 -5.83 -4.93
CA PRO A 265 -0.29 -6.79 -5.31
C PRO A 265 -0.09 -7.38 -6.71
N ALA A 266 0.79 -6.85 -7.55
CA ALA A 266 0.91 -7.14 -8.96
C ALA A 266 0.98 -8.64 -9.29
N GLU A 267 1.93 -9.38 -8.69
CA GLU A 267 2.10 -10.82 -8.95
C GLU A 267 0.87 -11.64 -8.49
N GLY A 268 0.27 -11.24 -7.39
CA GLY A 268 -0.95 -11.88 -6.89
C GLY A 268 -2.14 -11.61 -7.80
N LEU A 269 -2.29 -10.38 -8.30
CA LEU A 269 -3.35 -10.03 -9.26
C LEU A 269 -3.18 -10.77 -10.58
N ILE A 270 -1.93 -10.92 -11.08
CA ILE A 270 -1.67 -11.75 -12.26
C ILE A 270 -2.19 -13.16 -12.02
N ARG A 271 -1.78 -13.82 -10.93
CA ARG A 271 -2.27 -15.18 -10.59
C ARG A 271 -3.78 -15.23 -10.45
N TYR A 272 -4.40 -14.23 -9.83
CA TYR A 272 -5.84 -14.16 -9.65
C TYR A 272 -6.58 -14.14 -11.00
N TYR A 273 -6.15 -13.27 -11.93
CA TYR A 273 -6.81 -13.10 -13.23
C TYR A 273 -6.47 -14.18 -14.27
N GLN A 274 -5.36 -14.91 -14.10
CA GLN A 274 -5.03 -16.09 -14.89
C GLN A 274 -5.93 -17.29 -14.53
N ASN A 275 -6.36 -17.39 -13.28
CA ASN A 275 -7.19 -18.48 -12.79
C ASN A 275 -8.71 -18.21 -12.86
N LEU A 276 -9.12 -17.01 -13.29
CA LEU A 276 -10.55 -16.74 -13.53
C LEU A 276 -11.01 -17.43 -14.83
N PRO A 277 -12.14 -18.16 -14.80
CA PRO A 277 -12.74 -18.67 -16.03
C PRO A 277 -13.05 -17.50 -16.99
N GLU A 278 -12.91 -17.77 -18.30
CA GLU A 278 -13.24 -16.80 -19.35
C GLU A 278 -14.73 -16.49 -19.41
#